data_1e17b9d6f0f1ee9bd07bf11241264018
#
_entry.id   1e17b9d6f0f1ee9bd07bf11241264018
#
_cell.length_a   1.000
_cell.length_b   1.000
_cell.length_c   1.000
_cell.angle_alpha   90.00
_cell.angle_beta   90.00
_cell.angle_gamma   90.00
#
_symmetry.space_group_name_H-M   'P 1'
#
loop_
_entity.id
_entity.type
_entity.pdbx_description
1 polymer ?
#
loop_
_entity_poly.entity_id
_entity_poly.type
_entity_poly.pdbx_seq_one_letter_code
_entity_poly.pdbx_strand_id
1 'polypeptide(L)'
;MNIFETDDNSTPLTEEEKQGLKAGWITNRSELNEMETAGIAEAEIWLMTNKKDILSESFLKTLHKKMFGEIWLWAGSFRTTERNIGVAPYNIQLELRKLFDDIKYWIENKTYPEKEIAIRFHHRLVQIHPFPNGNGRISRLMADLLMRKFGLPDLNWGSGDLTEISELRKQYIDALREADRGDYTALISFVK
;
A
#
# COMPACT_ATOMS: atom_id res chain seq x y z
N MET A 1 -8.16 -4.24 -23.99
CA MET A 1 -8.19 -4.71 -22.61
C MET A 1 -8.95 -3.68 -21.79
N ASN A 2 -9.96 -4.08 -21.04
CA ASN A 2 -10.78 -3.15 -20.26
C ASN A 2 -9.90 -2.51 -19.17
N ILE A 3 -9.97 -1.19 -18.98
CA ILE A 3 -9.24 -0.42 -17.95
C ILE A 3 -9.37 -1.07 -16.55
N PHE A 4 -10.52 -1.66 -16.28
CA PHE A 4 -10.92 -2.19 -14.97
C PHE A 4 -10.82 -3.71 -14.87
N GLU A 5 -10.22 -4.36 -15.86
CA GLU A 5 -9.99 -5.80 -15.82
C GLU A 5 -8.99 -6.14 -14.71
N THR A 6 -9.39 -7.00 -13.79
CA THR A 6 -8.60 -7.39 -12.63
C THR A 6 -8.36 -8.90 -12.68
N ASP A 7 -7.24 -9.36 -12.13
CA ASP A 7 -6.98 -10.78 -11.91
C ASP A 7 -7.63 -11.25 -10.58
N ASP A 8 -7.63 -12.56 -10.36
CA ASP A 8 -8.20 -13.21 -9.16
C ASP A 8 -7.57 -12.71 -7.84
N ASN A 9 -6.38 -12.09 -7.91
CA ASN A 9 -5.63 -11.58 -6.77
C ASN A 9 -5.71 -10.05 -6.62
N SER A 10 -6.54 -9.39 -7.42
CA SER A 10 -6.77 -7.95 -7.35
C SER A 10 -8.09 -7.65 -6.67
N THR A 11 -8.18 -6.49 -6.05
CA THR A 11 -9.44 -5.98 -5.50
C THR A 11 -10.18 -5.20 -6.59
N PRO A 12 -11.32 -5.68 -7.10
CA PRO A 12 -12.06 -4.96 -8.12
C PRO A 12 -12.65 -3.67 -7.57
N LEU A 13 -12.65 -2.62 -8.39
CA LEU A 13 -13.38 -1.38 -8.10
C LEU A 13 -14.89 -1.59 -8.27
N THR A 14 -15.70 -0.94 -7.43
CA THR A 14 -17.15 -0.83 -7.65
C THR A 14 -17.44 0.08 -8.83
N GLU A 15 -18.67 0.02 -9.37
CA GLU A 15 -19.08 0.91 -10.48
C GLU A 15 -19.00 2.39 -10.09
N GLU A 16 -19.34 2.73 -8.84
CA GLU A 16 -19.22 4.09 -8.33
C GLU A 16 -17.75 4.55 -8.26
N GLU A 17 -16.85 3.68 -7.81
CA GLU A 17 -15.42 3.98 -7.75
C GLU A 17 -14.80 4.13 -9.14
N LYS A 18 -15.24 3.35 -10.13
CA LYS A 18 -14.82 3.49 -11.53
C LYS A 18 -15.23 4.85 -12.11
N GLN A 19 -16.41 5.37 -11.73
CA GLN A 19 -16.85 6.73 -12.08
C GLN A 19 -15.97 7.82 -11.47
N GLY A 20 -15.17 7.50 -10.45
CA GLY A 20 -14.17 8.38 -9.86
C GLY A 20 -12.92 8.62 -10.70
N LEU A 21 -12.80 8.04 -11.90
CA LEU A 21 -11.70 8.30 -12.82
C LEU A 21 -11.81 9.72 -13.38
N LYS A 22 -10.84 10.58 -13.06
CA LYS A 22 -10.80 11.99 -13.51
C LYS A 22 -10.38 12.13 -14.97
N ALA A 23 -9.43 11.30 -15.38
CA ALA A 23 -8.78 11.36 -16.67
C ALA A 23 -9.58 10.58 -17.71
N GLY A 24 -10.61 11.21 -18.29
CA GLY A 24 -11.49 10.61 -19.30
C GLY A 24 -10.80 10.17 -20.60
N TRP A 25 -9.54 10.55 -20.78
CA TRP A 25 -8.71 10.12 -21.92
C TRP A 25 -8.00 8.78 -21.67
N ILE A 26 -7.93 8.30 -20.42
CA ILE A 26 -7.39 6.95 -20.11
C ILE A 26 -8.38 5.93 -20.64
N THR A 27 -7.94 5.14 -21.62
CA THR A 27 -8.79 4.19 -22.34
C THR A 27 -8.40 2.73 -22.12
N ASN A 28 -7.20 2.48 -21.57
CA ASN A 28 -6.68 1.14 -21.34
C ASN A 28 -5.82 1.05 -20.07
N ARG A 29 -5.52 -0.19 -19.68
CA ARG A 29 -4.78 -0.49 -18.44
C ARG A 29 -3.34 0.03 -18.45
N SER A 30 -2.67 0.03 -19.61
CA SER A 30 -1.29 0.53 -19.73
C SER A 30 -1.22 2.01 -19.40
N GLU A 31 -2.09 2.82 -20.01
CA GLU A 31 -2.18 4.26 -19.74
C GLU A 31 -2.46 4.55 -18.26
N LEU A 32 -3.35 3.77 -17.65
CA LEU A 32 -3.63 3.89 -16.21
C LEU A 32 -2.39 3.59 -15.37
N ASN A 33 -1.69 2.50 -15.66
CA ASN A 33 -0.47 2.11 -14.94
C ASN A 33 0.63 3.16 -15.09
N GLU A 34 0.83 3.73 -16.28
CA GLU A 34 1.80 4.80 -16.53
C GLU A 34 1.50 6.05 -15.70
N MET A 35 0.24 6.47 -15.67
CA MET A 35 -0.19 7.63 -14.87
C MET A 35 -0.04 7.38 -13.37
N GLU A 36 -0.41 6.19 -12.90
CA GLU A 36 -0.23 5.83 -11.49
C GLU A 36 1.25 5.76 -11.11
N THR A 37 2.12 5.30 -12.00
CA THR A 37 3.58 5.31 -11.81
C THR A 37 4.13 6.73 -11.73
N ALA A 38 3.70 7.62 -12.64
CA ALA A 38 4.08 9.04 -12.60
C ALA A 38 3.65 9.71 -11.29
N GLY A 39 2.42 9.48 -10.84
CA GLY A 39 1.93 10.01 -9.57
C GLY A 39 2.72 9.50 -8.35
N ILE A 40 3.18 8.25 -8.37
CA ILE A 40 4.07 7.73 -7.32
C ILE A 40 5.41 8.46 -7.33
N ALA A 41 6.00 8.70 -8.50
CA ALA A 41 7.26 9.43 -8.62
C ALA A 41 7.12 10.89 -8.11
N GLU A 42 6.01 11.56 -8.41
CA GLU A 42 5.73 12.90 -7.85
C GLU A 42 5.55 12.87 -6.33
N ALA A 43 4.91 11.84 -5.79
CA ALA A 43 4.79 11.65 -4.35
C ALA A 43 6.16 11.45 -3.68
N GLU A 44 7.08 10.72 -4.32
CA GLU A 44 8.46 10.56 -3.84
C GLU A 44 9.21 11.90 -3.79
N ILE A 45 9.06 12.76 -4.80
CA ILE A 45 9.65 14.10 -4.79
C ILE A 45 9.08 14.93 -3.63
N TRP A 46 7.76 14.88 -3.42
CA TRP A 46 7.12 15.58 -2.30
C TRP A 46 7.63 15.08 -0.94
N LEU A 47 7.91 13.78 -0.80
CA LEU A 47 8.44 13.18 0.42
C LEU A 47 9.82 13.72 0.80
N MET A 48 10.65 14.12 -0.16
CA MET A 48 11.99 14.68 0.12
C MET A 48 11.94 15.96 0.97
N THR A 49 10.85 16.70 0.90
CA THR A 49 10.65 17.96 1.64
C THR A 49 9.71 17.84 2.82
N ASN A 50 9.05 16.70 2.98
CA ASN A 50 8.03 16.50 4.01
C ASN A 50 8.64 15.88 5.29
N LYS A 51 8.46 16.59 6.41
CA LYS A 51 8.93 16.15 7.74
C LYS A 51 7.80 15.70 8.70
N LYS A 52 6.60 15.43 8.18
CA LYS A 52 5.46 15.03 9.02
C LYS A 52 5.66 13.64 9.61
N ASP A 53 4.95 13.36 10.71
CA ASP A 53 4.91 12.02 11.29
C ASP A 53 4.25 11.05 10.32
N ILE A 54 5.03 10.08 9.83
CA ILE A 54 4.57 9.04 8.90
C ILE A 54 3.59 8.06 9.55
N LEU A 55 3.61 7.91 10.88
CA LEU A 55 2.73 7.02 11.63
C LEU A 55 1.44 7.74 12.07
N SER A 56 0.74 8.32 11.09
CA SER A 56 -0.54 9.00 11.32
C SER A 56 -1.52 8.79 10.16
N GLU A 57 -2.81 8.76 10.48
CA GLU A 57 -3.89 8.64 9.49
C GLU A 57 -3.85 9.80 8.48
N SER A 58 -3.60 11.01 8.96
CA SER A 58 -3.55 12.20 8.11
C SER A 58 -2.42 12.16 7.10
N PHE A 59 -1.26 11.62 7.51
CA PHE A 59 -0.13 11.42 6.60
C PHE A 59 -0.47 10.35 5.55
N LEU A 60 -1.00 9.19 5.97
CA LEU A 60 -1.37 8.10 5.08
C LEU A 60 -2.37 8.56 4.00
N LYS A 61 -3.41 9.32 4.39
CA LYS A 61 -4.38 9.91 3.45
C LYS A 61 -3.74 10.91 2.50
N THR A 62 -2.86 11.78 3.03
CA THR A 62 -2.17 12.77 2.21
C THR A 62 -1.25 12.11 1.20
N LEU A 63 -0.48 11.11 1.62
CA LEU A 63 0.40 10.36 0.73
C LEU A 63 -0.39 9.67 -0.39
N HIS A 64 -1.47 8.96 -0.05
CA HIS A 64 -2.33 8.33 -1.04
C HIS A 64 -2.91 9.35 -2.04
N LYS A 65 -3.32 10.52 -1.55
CA LYS A 65 -3.79 11.61 -2.43
C LYS A 65 -2.67 12.14 -3.33
N LYS A 66 -1.44 12.20 -2.87
CA LYS A 66 -0.28 12.60 -3.69
C LYS A 66 0.01 11.58 -4.78
N MET A 67 -0.08 10.28 -4.47
CA MET A 67 0.18 9.20 -5.42
C MET A 67 -0.89 9.10 -6.51
N PHE A 68 -2.15 9.36 -6.19
CA PHE A 68 -3.28 8.99 -7.06
C PHE A 68 -4.29 10.12 -7.30
N GLY A 69 -4.07 11.30 -6.74
CA GLY A 69 -5.05 12.38 -6.73
C GLY A 69 -5.31 13.03 -8.09
N GLU A 70 -4.37 12.94 -9.03
CA GLU A 70 -4.57 13.42 -10.41
C GLU A 70 -5.43 12.43 -11.23
N ILE A 71 -5.54 11.18 -10.78
CA ILE A 71 -6.22 10.11 -11.51
C ILE A 71 -7.61 9.85 -10.92
N TRP A 72 -7.70 9.79 -9.58
CA TRP A 72 -8.88 9.32 -8.88
C TRP A 72 -9.50 10.37 -7.96
N LEU A 73 -10.81 10.58 -8.05
CA LEU A 73 -11.56 11.49 -7.15
C LEU A 73 -11.52 11.04 -5.70
N TRP A 74 -11.55 9.75 -5.45
CA TRP A 74 -11.53 9.15 -4.11
C TRP A 74 -10.12 9.04 -3.49
N ALA A 75 -9.06 9.45 -4.21
CA ALA A 75 -7.71 9.39 -3.69
C ALA A 75 -7.56 10.14 -2.35
N GLY A 76 -7.01 9.44 -1.34
CA GLY A 76 -6.89 9.95 0.03
C GLY A 76 -8.13 9.73 0.90
N SER A 77 -9.21 9.16 0.36
CA SER A 77 -10.41 8.78 1.11
C SER A 77 -10.41 7.27 1.39
N PHE A 78 -10.78 6.87 2.59
CA PHE A 78 -10.95 5.45 2.88
C PHE A 78 -12.17 4.89 2.15
N ARG A 79 -12.11 3.60 1.81
CA ARG A 79 -13.25 2.89 1.23
C ARG A 79 -14.40 2.81 2.22
N THR A 80 -15.59 2.82 1.70
CA THR A 80 -16.84 2.67 2.45
C THR A 80 -17.52 1.33 2.21
N THR A 81 -16.98 0.53 1.28
CA THR A 81 -17.55 -0.76 0.85
C THR A 81 -16.67 -1.93 1.30
N GLU A 82 -17.31 -3.07 1.55
CA GLU A 82 -16.61 -4.33 1.80
C GLU A 82 -15.80 -4.76 0.57
N ARG A 83 -14.74 -5.54 0.84
CA ARG A 83 -13.86 -6.12 -0.18
C ARG A 83 -13.65 -7.61 0.08
N ASN A 84 -13.12 -8.30 -0.93
CA ASN A 84 -12.65 -9.68 -0.78
C ASN A 84 -11.48 -9.83 0.21
N ILE A 85 -10.76 -8.73 0.47
CA ILE A 85 -9.71 -8.63 1.49
C ILE A 85 -9.88 -7.32 2.26
N GLY A 86 -9.32 -7.26 3.46
CA GLY A 86 -9.37 -6.06 4.29
C GLY A 86 -10.33 -6.20 5.47
N VAL A 87 -10.21 -5.26 6.40
CA VAL A 87 -11.14 -5.18 7.54
C VAL A 87 -12.46 -4.54 7.11
N ALA A 88 -13.52 -4.71 7.90
CA ALA A 88 -14.78 -4.00 7.67
C ALA A 88 -14.54 -2.47 7.61
N PRO A 89 -15.18 -1.73 6.68
CA PRO A 89 -14.89 -0.31 6.44
C PRO A 89 -14.98 0.55 7.70
N TYR A 90 -15.93 0.28 8.57
CA TYR A 90 -16.10 1.00 9.84
C TYR A 90 -14.99 0.73 10.87
N ASN A 91 -14.18 -0.31 10.68
CA ASN A 91 -13.04 -0.65 11.53
C ASN A 91 -11.72 -0.07 11.03
N ILE A 92 -11.64 0.47 9.82
CA ILE A 92 -10.38 0.93 9.20
C ILE A 92 -9.63 1.91 10.12
N GLN A 93 -10.31 2.93 10.64
CA GLN A 93 -9.66 3.94 11.48
C GLN A 93 -9.15 3.36 12.80
N LEU A 94 -9.91 2.44 13.40
CA LEU A 94 -9.52 1.78 14.64
C LEU A 94 -8.27 0.90 14.41
N GLU A 95 -8.27 0.11 13.36
CA GLU A 95 -7.16 -0.80 13.05
C GLU A 95 -5.89 -0.03 12.61
N LEU A 96 -6.03 1.09 11.89
CA LEU A 96 -4.89 1.96 11.60
C LEU A 96 -4.29 2.57 12.86
N ARG A 97 -5.13 3.03 13.80
CA ARG A 97 -4.65 3.57 15.07
C ARG A 97 -3.87 2.53 15.86
N LYS A 98 -4.43 1.33 16.01
CA LYS A 98 -3.74 0.20 16.66
C LYS A 98 -2.41 -0.09 15.98
N LEU A 99 -2.40 -0.17 14.64
CA LEU A 99 -1.17 -0.42 13.89
C LEU A 99 -0.10 0.63 14.16
N PHE A 100 -0.44 1.93 14.12
CA PHE A 100 0.53 2.98 14.38
C PHE A 100 1.05 2.96 15.83
N ASP A 101 0.20 2.63 16.78
CA ASP A 101 0.60 2.50 18.19
C ASP A 101 1.49 1.27 18.39
N ASP A 102 1.18 0.13 17.76
CA ASP A 102 2.02 -1.07 17.76
C ASP A 102 3.42 -0.78 17.18
N ILE A 103 3.50 -0.07 16.04
CA ILE A 103 4.78 0.28 15.43
C ILE A 103 5.62 1.17 16.36
N LYS A 104 5.01 2.19 16.97
CA LYS A 104 5.69 3.05 17.96
C LYS A 104 6.22 2.22 19.12
N TYR A 105 5.39 1.33 19.66
CA TYR A 105 5.77 0.44 20.76
C TYR A 105 6.94 -0.47 20.36
N TRP A 106 6.90 -1.10 19.18
CA TRP A 106 7.97 -1.99 18.72
C TRP A 106 9.29 -1.24 18.52
N ILE A 107 9.24 0.00 18.05
CA ILE A 107 10.44 0.84 17.91
C ILE A 107 11.03 1.17 19.29
N GLU A 108 10.20 1.66 20.21
CA GLU A 108 10.66 2.07 21.57
C GLU A 108 11.22 0.90 22.35
N ASN A 109 10.59 -0.26 22.28
CA ASN A 109 10.96 -1.45 23.05
C ASN A 109 11.93 -2.39 22.30
N LYS A 110 12.32 -2.05 21.06
CA LYS A 110 13.18 -2.90 20.20
C LYS A 110 12.66 -4.34 20.11
N THR A 111 11.33 -4.49 19.95
CA THR A 111 10.65 -5.78 19.97
C THR A 111 11.08 -6.69 18.83
N TYR A 112 11.37 -6.10 17.67
CA TYR A 112 11.87 -6.78 16.47
C TYR A 112 13.03 -6.00 15.85
N PRO A 113 13.86 -6.63 14.99
CA PRO A 113 14.80 -5.91 14.13
C PRO A 113 14.08 -4.84 13.29
N GLU A 114 14.71 -3.71 13.02
CA GLU A 114 14.13 -2.57 12.31
C GLU A 114 13.52 -2.95 10.94
N LYS A 115 14.24 -3.78 10.17
CA LYS A 115 13.75 -4.32 8.90
C LYS A 115 12.46 -5.15 9.10
N GLU A 116 12.41 -5.97 10.12
CA GLU A 116 11.22 -6.78 10.41
C GLU A 116 10.04 -5.91 10.84
N ILE A 117 10.26 -4.83 11.60
CA ILE A 117 9.22 -3.86 11.94
C ILE A 117 8.60 -3.27 10.67
N ALA A 118 9.43 -2.87 9.69
CA ALA A 118 8.96 -2.31 8.43
C ALA A 118 8.17 -3.34 7.60
N ILE A 119 8.60 -4.60 7.57
CA ILE A 119 7.89 -5.69 6.87
C ILE A 119 6.55 -5.99 7.54
N ARG A 120 6.49 -6.05 8.87
CA ARG A 120 5.23 -6.23 9.63
C ARG A 120 4.28 -5.06 9.43
N PHE A 121 4.79 -3.83 9.41
CA PHE A 121 4.03 -2.63 9.08
C PHE A 121 3.40 -2.74 7.71
N HIS A 122 4.19 -3.08 6.68
CA HIS A 122 3.71 -3.32 5.34
C HIS A 122 2.56 -4.34 5.32
N HIS A 123 2.78 -5.54 5.86
CA HIS A 123 1.79 -6.61 5.89
C HIS A 123 0.48 -6.17 6.55
N ARG A 124 0.56 -5.61 7.75
CA ARG A 124 -0.64 -5.15 8.47
C ARG A 124 -1.39 -4.04 7.73
N LEU A 125 -0.70 -3.14 7.05
CA LEU A 125 -1.33 -2.09 6.26
C LEU A 125 -2.03 -2.67 5.02
N VAL A 126 -1.43 -3.67 4.36
CA VAL A 126 -2.09 -4.44 3.28
C VAL A 126 -3.32 -5.17 3.82
N GLN A 127 -3.24 -5.79 4.99
CA GLN A 127 -4.32 -6.53 5.63
C GLN A 127 -5.49 -5.62 6.04
N ILE A 128 -5.24 -4.39 6.51
CA ILE A 128 -6.29 -3.40 6.81
C ILE A 128 -6.99 -2.96 5.52
N HIS A 129 -6.25 -2.80 4.42
CA HIS A 129 -6.76 -2.46 3.09
C HIS A 129 -7.62 -1.19 3.09
N PRO A 130 -7.07 -0.04 3.50
CA PRO A 130 -7.90 1.13 3.82
C PRO A 130 -8.53 1.84 2.62
N PHE A 131 -7.95 1.72 1.42
CA PHE A 131 -8.37 2.48 0.25
C PHE A 131 -9.12 1.62 -0.79
N PRO A 132 -9.88 2.24 -1.73
CA PRO A 132 -10.51 1.51 -2.82
C PRO A 132 -9.52 0.75 -3.71
N ASN A 133 -8.34 1.33 -3.95
CA ASN A 133 -7.24 0.74 -4.72
C ASN A 133 -5.88 1.29 -4.23
N GLY A 134 -4.76 0.78 -4.76
CA GLY A 134 -3.41 1.27 -4.47
C GLY A 134 -2.84 0.81 -3.13
N ASN A 135 -3.54 -0.04 -2.37
CA ASN A 135 -3.14 -0.45 -1.03
C ASN A 135 -1.76 -1.12 -0.98
N GLY A 136 -1.45 -2.01 -1.90
CA GLY A 136 -0.13 -2.65 -1.95
C GLY A 136 1.01 -1.65 -2.23
N ARG A 137 0.78 -0.69 -3.15
CA ARG A 137 1.78 0.33 -3.50
C ARG A 137 2.05 1.28 -2.35
N ILE A 138 1.00 1.83 -1.73
CA ILE A 138 1.18 2.72 -0.58
C ILE A 138 1.78 1.98 0.63
N SER A 139 1.43 0.71 0.85
CA SER A 139 1.98 -0.07 1.97
C SER A 139 3.48 -0.33 1.80
N ARG A 140 3.95 -0.60 0.58
CA ARG A 140 5.38 -0.71 0.30
C ARG A 140 6.10 0.62 0.54
N LEU A 141 5.60 1.71 -0.02
CA LEU A 141 6.18 3.04 0.17
C LEU A 141 6.21 3.46 1.64
N MET A 142 5.18 3.15 2.41
CA MET A 142 5.15 3.42 3.86
C MET A 142 6.21 2.62 4.63
N ALA A 143 6.46 1.37 4.24
CA ALA A 143 7.52 0.55 4.82
C ALA A 143 8.91 1.11 4.46
N ASP A 144 9.12 1.53 3.21
CA ASP A 144 10.36 2.17 2.76
C ASP A 144 10.62 3.49 3.51
N LEU A 145 9.59 4.29 3.75
CA LEU A 145 9.68 5.50 4.59
C LEU A 145 10.09 5.17 6.03
N LEU A 146 9.61 4.06 6.57
CA LEU A 146 10.01 3.62 7.90
C LEU A 146 11.48 3.18 7.92
N MET A 147 11.95 2.48 6.88
CA MET A 147 13.37 2.15 6.71
C MET A 147 14.25 3.40 6.63
N ARG A 148 13.86 4.39 5.82
CA ARG A 148 14.56 5.69 5.73
C ARG A 148 14.60 6.40 7.09
N LYS A 149 13.53 6.32 7.90
CA LYS A 149 13.50 6.85 9.28
C LYS A 149 14.50 6.15 10.21
N PHE A 150 14.78 4.87 9.99
CA PHE A 150 15.84 4.13 10.69
C PHE A 150 17.25 4.40 10.14
N GLY A 151 17.38 5.17 9.05
CA GLY A 151 18.66 5.39 8.37
C GLY A 151 19.13 4.19 7.56
N LEU A 152 18.20 3.31 7.18
CA LEU A 152 18.42 2.10 6.40
C LEU A 152 17.98 2.29 4.94
N PRO A 153 18.54 1.52 3.98
CA PRO A 153 18.10 1.54 2.60
C PRO A 153 16.67 1.03 2.47
N ASP A 154 15.98 1.45 1.39
CA ASP A 154 14.67 0.95 1.04
C ASP A 154 14.66 -0.58 0.87
N LEU A 155 13.51 -1.18 1.11
CA LEU A 155 13.32 -2.61 0.97
C LEU A 155 13.30 -3.02 -0.52
N ASN A 156 13.95 -4.13 -0.84
CA ASN A 156 13.89 -4.69 -2.18
C ASN A 156 12.66 -5.61 -2.30
N TRP A 157 11.61 -5.12 -2.93
CA TRP A 157 10.35 -5.84 -3.16
C TRP A 157 10.40 -6.80 -4.35
N GLY A 158 11.59 -7.13 -4.86
CA GLY A 158 11.82 -7.90 -6.07
C GLY A 158 12.06 -6.98 -7.28
N SER A 159 12.75 -7.52 -8.28
CA SER A 159 13.16 -6.75 -9.48
C SER A 159 12.09 -6.65 -10.56
N GLY A 160 10.87 -7.08 -10.28
CA GLY A 160 9.74 -7.10 -11.24
C GLY A 160 8.57 -6.23 -10.80
N ASP A 161 7.63 -6.05 -11.71
CA ASP A 161 6.38 -5.35 -11.44
C ASP A 161 5.42 -6.26 -10.65
N LEU A 162 5.08 -5.84 -9.43
CA LEU A 162 4.10 -6.51 -8.57
C LEU A 162 2.66 -6.12 -8.90
N THR A 163 2.43 -5.25 -9.87
CA THR A 163 1.08 -4.87 -10.34
C THR A 163 0.58 -5.76 -11.47
N GLU A 164 1.49 -6.41 -12.19
CA GLU A 164 1.18 -7.35 -13.26
C GLU A 164 1.14 -8.80 -12.76
N ILE A 165 0.40 -9.65 -13.47
CA ILE A 165 0.34 -11.09 -13.19
C ILE A 165 1.70 -11.70 -13.51
N SER A 166 2.40 -12.16 -12.49
CA SER A 166 3.73 -12.74 -12.61
C SER A 166 3.98 -13.77 -11.51
N GLU A 167 4.97 -14.63 -11.70
CA GLU A 167 5.41 -15.56 -10.65
C GLU A 167 5.92 -14.81 -9.42
N LEU A 168 6.58 -13.66 -9.61
CA LEU A 168 7.01 -12.80 -8.52
C LEU A 168 5.82 -12.31 -7.68
N ARG A 169 4.76 -11.84 -8.34
CA ARG A 169 3.54 -11.40 -7.66
C ARG A 169 2.87 -12.54 -6.91
N LYS A 170 2.83 -13.74 -7.50
CA LYS A 170 2.28 -14.92 -6.83
C LYS A 170 3.05 -15.24 -5.56
N GLN A 171 4.39 -15.31 -5.63
CA GLN A 171 5.25 -15.53 -4.45
C GLN A 171 5.01 -14.47 -3.37
N TYR A 172 4.90 -13.22 -3.75
CA TYR A 172 4.58 -12.13 -2.83
C TYR A 172 3.22 -12.32 -2.13
N ILE A 173 2.17 -12.67 -2.89
CA ILE A 173 0.83 -12.89 -2.33
C ILE A 173 0.82 -14.11 -1.41
N ASP A 174 1.49 -15.19 -1.79
CA ASP A 174 1.58 -16.39 -0.96
C ASP A 174 2.34 -16.10 0.36
N ALA A 175 3.41 -15.30 0.30
CA ALA A 175 4.12 -14.84 1.49
C ALA A 175 3.26 -13.95 2.41
N LEU A 176 2.40 -13.09 1.85
CA LEU A 176 1.41 -12.33 2.64
C LEU A 176 0.39 -13.24 3.33
N ARG A 177 -0.09 -14.27 2.64
CA ARG A 177 -1.04 -15.26 3.21
C ARG A 177 -0.44 -16.08 4.34
N GLU A 178 0.86 -16.40 4.28
CA GLU A 178 1.58 -17.03 5.40
C GLU A 178 1.70 -16.06 6.59
N ALA A 179 2.03 -14.81 6.32
CA ALA A 179 2.08 -13.77 7.35
C ALA A 179 0.70 -13.52 8.01
N ASP A 180 -0.42 -13.69 7.29
CA ASP A 180 -1.78 -13.66 7.86
C ASP A 180 -2.00 -14.73 8.94
N ARG A 181 -1.26 -15.84 8.87
CA ARG A 181 -1.27 -16.93 9.86
C ARG A 181 -0.25 -16.73 10.98
N GLY A 182 0.50 -15.62 10.95
CA GLY A 182 1.53 -15.29 11.93
C GLY A 182 2.95 -15.72 11.55
N ASP A 183 3.15 -16.41 10.43
CA ASP A 183 4.47 -16.80 9.94
C ASP A 183 5.02 -15.79 8.93
N TYR A 184 5.96 -14.98 9.37
CA TYR A 184 6.61 -13.94 8.56
C TYR A 184 7.84 -14.43 7.79
N THR A 185 8.24 -15.69 7.94
CA THR A 185 9.49 -16.23 7.38
C THR A 185 9.57 -16.05 5.86
N ALA A 186 8.51 -16.40 5.14
CA ALA A 186 8.46 -16.26 3.69
C ALA A 186 8.50 -14.78 3.26
N LEU A 187 7.75 -13.91 3.94
CA LEU A 187 7.71 -12.48 3.60
C LEU A 187 9.06 -11.79 3.89
N ILE A 188 9.71 -12.10 5.01
CA ILE A 188 11.06 -11.60 5.34
C ILE A 188 12.09 -12.07 4.30
N SER A 189 11.96 -13.32 3.83
CA SER A 189 12.87 -13.89 2.82
C SER A 189 12.62 -13.31 1.43
N PHE A 190 11.37 -12.96 1.10
CA PHE A 190 11.00 -12.34 -0.16
C PHE A 190 11.56 -10.92 -0.28
N VAL A 191 11.51 -10.16 0.82
CA VAL A 191 11.97 -8.77 0.88
C VAL A 191 13.46 -8.73 1.22
N LYS A 192 14.29 -8.40 0.26
CA LYS A 192 15.75 -8.38 0.37
C LYS A 192 16.30 -7.03 0.80
#